data_f39384f5f833ad47281a2b5441036bd6
#
_entry.id   f39384f5f833ad47281a2b5441036bd6
#
_cell.length_a   1.000
_cell.length_b   1.000
_cell.length_c   1.000
_cell.angle_alpha   90.00
_cell.angle_beta   90.00
_cell.angle_gamma   90.00
#
_symmetry.space_group_name_H-M   'P 1'
#
loop_
_entity.id
_entity.type
_entity.pdbx_description
1 polymer ?
#
loop_
_entity_poly.entity_id
_entity_poly.type
_entity_poly.pdbx_seq_one_letter_code
_entity_poly.pdbx_strand_id
1 'polypeptide(L)'
;MRAPIGFRISNRRKSLKISQAALARLVGISPSYLNLIENNKRDVGGALLQRVALHLNIDIDDLTGQAEQKLLQDLEEAYAEPMVESLPFQPDERRQMVAQYPASAQAMARLHRAYTEAVASADAFADRLRSDPLLSQLLHQVLSGVTAVRSSAEILEEVADLDEGERDHFLASIGRETRNLGAVARNLIGHFENASASRRSVSAAREIDDLLIERTNYFPALEAAAEGLRLDVERHGIFGPESLVAALETQFGVRIAIGGPPPSGPADFPGQYRYFPELATMWLQGATTLATRQFQLARLYGELAAGSVIEAELGEAALASPAALRLARRALGSYLAGAMVFPYSRFLGQAETTGYDIDQLRQTYYASYEQVAHRLVSLRRPGEEGVPFGFLRSDPA
;
A
#
# COMPACT_ATOMS: atom_id res chain seq x y z
N MET A 1 4.30 37.62 -0.70
CA MET A 1 3.79 37.68 -2.10
C MET A 1 4.21 36.41 -2.81
N ARG A 2 3.26 35.66 -3.36
CA ARG A 2 3.57 34.45 -4.15
C ARG A 2 4.36 34.85 -5.39
N ALA A 3 5.44 34.10 -5.70
CA ALA A 3 6.04 34.22 -7.03
C ALA A 3 5.03 33.67 -8.05
N PRO A 4 4.56 34.50 -8.99
CA PRO A 4 3.56 34.10 -9.98
C PRO A 4 4.06 32.93 -10.84
N ILE A 5 3.14 32.08 -11.33
CA ILE A 5 3.46 30.87 -12.13
C ILE A 5 4.42 31.19 -13.28
N GLY A 6 4.19 32.29 -14.00
CA GLY A 6 5.04 32.69 -15.11
C GLY A 6 6.47 32.98 -14.71
N PHE A 7 6.69 33.58 -13.53
CA PHE A 7 8.03 33.81 -13.00
C PHE A 7 8.74 32.50 -12.68
N ARG A 8 8.03 31.49 -12.12
CA ARG A 8 8.59 30.15 -11.83
C ARG A 8 8.96 29.42 -13.13
N ILE A 9 8.10 29.48 -14.15
CA ILE A 9 8.38 28.96 -15.50
C ILE A 9 9.66 29.58 -16.05
N SER A 10 9.75 30.92 -16.02
CA SER A 10 10.89 31.66 -16.54
C SER A 10 12.19 31.30 -15.85
N ASN A 11 12.17 31.23 -14.52
CA ASN A 11 13.35 30.88 -13.71
C ASN A 11 13.80 29.43 -13.98
N ARG A 12 12.88 28.48 -14.00
CA ARG A 12 13.22 27.08 -14.28
C ARG A 12 13.76 26.89 -15.68
N ARG A 13 13.14 27.50 -16.67
CA ARG A 13 13.66 27.50 -18.05
C ARG A 13 15.11 28.07 -18.15
N LYS A 14 15.36 29.18 -17.46
CA LYS A 14 16.70 29.79 -17.42
C LYS A 14 17.72 28.88 -16.72
N SER A 15 17.35 28.25 -15.62
CA SER A 15 18.23 27.29 -14.91
C SER A 15 18.61 26.09 -15.78
N LEU A 16 17.71 25.66 -16.66
CA LEU A 16 17.95 24.60 -17.65
C LEU A 16 18.64 25.11 -18.92
N LYS A 17 18.96 26.43 -19.01
CA LYS A 17 19.58 27.07 -20.16
C LYS A 17 18.77 26.92 -21.47
N ILE A 18 17.46 26.77 -21.38
CA ILE A 18 16.55 26.64 -22.52
C ILE A 18 16.14 28.06 -22.97
N SER A 19 16.22 28.34 -24.27
CA SER A 19 15.74 29.65 -24.81
C SER A 19 14.21 29.70 -24.80
N GLN A 20 13.63 30.91 -24.71
CA GLN A 20 12.18 31.09 -24.74
C GLN A 20 11.55 30.55 -26.04
N ALA A 21 12.22 30.74 -27.18
CA ALA A 21 11.77 30.22 -28.47
C ALA A 21 11.84 28.66 -28.51
N ALA A 22 12.83 28.06 -27.85
CA ALA A 22 12.97 26.60 -27.79
C ALA A 22 11.84 26.01 -26.95
N LEU A 23 11.59 26.53 -25.76
CA LEU A 23 10.49 26.03 -24.91
C LEU A 23 9.13 26.24 -25.60
N ALA A 24 8.88 27.41 -26.19
CA ALA A 24 7.64 27.71 -26.92
C ALA A 24 7.37 26.65 -28.01
N ARG A 25 8.41 26.26 -28.75
CA ARG A 25 8.33 25.24 -29.80
C ARG A 25 8.01 23.87 -29.23
N LEU A 26 8.66 23.49 -28.11
CA LEU A 26 8.45 22.21 -27.44
C LEU A 26 7.01 22.05 -26.90
N VAL A 27 6.45 23.13 -26.34
CA VAL A 27 5.08 23.11 -25.79
C VAL A 27 3.99 23.46 -26.81
N GLY A 28 4.36 23.71 -28.07
CA GLY A 28 3.40 23.94 -29.16
C GLY A 28 2.70 25.30 -29.13
N ILE A 29 3.39 26.39 -28.69
CA ILE A 29 2.86 27.76 -28.66
C ILE A 29 3.83 28.76 -29.33
N SER A 30 3.35 29.97 -29.60
CA SER A 30 4.23 31.02 -30.11
C SER A 30 5.17 31.54 -29.00
N PRO A 31 6.40 31.99 -29.36
CA PRO A 31 7.30 32.63 -28.39
C PRO A 31 6.69 33.90 -27.76
N SER A 32 5.89 34.65 -28.49
CA SER A 32 5.17 35.82 -27.96
C SER A 32 4.13 35.45 -26.93
N TYR A 33 3.43 34.32 -27.12
CA TYR A 33 2.47 33.82 -26.14
C TYR A 33 3.16 33.31 -24.87
N LEU A 34 4.29 32.58 -24.99
CA LEU A 34 5.10 32.18 -23.85
C LEU A 34 5.63 33.38 -23.07
N ASN A 35 6.05 34.45 -23.79
CA ASN A 35 6.49 35.68 -23.13
C ASN A 35 5.39 36.35 -22.31
N LEU A 36 4.14 36.33 -22.79
CA LEU A 36 3.00 36.83 -22.01
C LEU A 36 2.76 36.00 -20.75
N ILE A 37 2.90 34.69 -20.83
CA ILE A 37 2.80 33.77 -19.68
C ILE A 37 3.92 34.03 -18.67
N GLU A 38 5.18 34.07 -19.10
CA GLU A 38 6.33 34.30 -18.23
C GLU A 38 6.28 35.67 -17.53
N ASN A 39 5.66 36.65 -18.13
CA ASN A 39 5.44 37.98 -17.54
C ASN A 39 4.09 38.09 -16.78
N ASN A 40 3.36 36.99 -16.58
CA ASN A 40 2.08 36.94 -15.91
C ASN A 40 0.99 37.85 -16.50
N LYS A 41 1.08 38.11 -17.79
CA LYS A 41 0.06 38.86 -18.58
C LYS A 41 -1.00 37.92 -19.16
N ARG A 42 -0.79 36.63 -19.09
CA ARG A 42 -1.71 35.56 -19.47
C ARG A 42 -1.59 34.41 -18.50
N ASP A 43 -2.73 33.89 -18.11
CA ASP A 43 -2.80 32.71 -17.29
C ASP A 43 -2.47 31.45 -18.11
N VAL A 44 -1.82 30.49 -17.46
CA VAL A 44 -1.53 29.18 -18.02
C VAL A 44 -2.23 28.10 -17.14
N GLY A 45 -2.96 27.21 -17.78
CA GLY A 45 -3.66 26.13 -17.09
C GLY A 45 -3.87 24.91 -17.98
N GLY A 46 -4.49 23.88 -17.44
CA GLY A 46 -4.84 22.66 -18.15
C GLY A 46 -3.66 21.99 -18.87
N ALA A 47 -3.91 21.46 -20.05
CA ALA A 47 -2.93 20.71 -20.84
C ALA A 47 -1.67 21.51 -21.21
N LEU A 48 -1.74 22.84 -21.28
CA LEU A 48 -0.56 23.66 -21.56
C LEU A 48 0.38 23.72 -20.35
N LEU A 49 -0.15 23.85 -19.15
CA LEU A 49 0.65 23.82 -17.92
C LEU A 49 1.34 22.47 -17.74
N GLN A 50 0.65 21.37 -18.02
CA GLN A 50 1.22 20.03 -18.02
C GLN A 50 2.40 19.87 -18.98
N ARG A 51 2.24 20.32 -20.24
CA ARG A 51 3.33 20.28 -21.22
C ARG A 51 4.53 21.12 -20.79
N VAL A 52 4.28 22.31 -20.22
CA VAL A 52 5.35 23.16 -19.69
C VAL A 52 6.09 22.47 -18.54
N ALA A 53 5.36 21.88 -17.60
CA ALA A 53 5.91 21.13 -16.47
C ALA A 53 6.78 19.95 -16.95
N LEU A 54 6.27 19.16 -17.89
CA LEU A 54 6.98 18.02 -18.49
C LEU A 54 8.31 18.45 -19.13
N HIS A 55 8.29 19.47 -20.01
CA HIS A 55 9.49 19.91 -20.71
C HIS A 55 10.49 20.67 -19.84
N LEU A 56 10.06 21.19 -18.70
CA LEU A 56 10.92 21.80 -17.70
C LEU A 56 11.40 20.83 -16.63
N ASN A 57 10.94 19.57 -16.68
CA ASN A 57 11.20 18.54 -15.67
C ASN A 57 10.96 19.08 -14.25
N ILE A 58 9.75 19.55 -14.01
CA ILE A 58 9.32 20.14 -12.74
C ILE A 58 7.88 19.70 -12.46
N ASP A 59 7.57 19.45 -11.20
CA ASP A 59 6.21 19.08 -10.80
C ASP A 59 5.25 20.26 -10.98
N ILE A 60 3.99 19.96 -11.32
CA ILE A 60 2.93 20.98 -11.48
C ILE A 60 2.70 21.70 -10.16
N ASP A 61 2.76 20.98 -9.04
CA ASP A 61 2.58 21.54 -7.71
C ASP A 61 3.68 22.56 -7.36
N ASP A 62 4.90 22.31 -7.83
CA ASP A 62 6.01 23.26 -7.69
C ASP A 62 5.78 24.50 -8.57
N LEU A 63 5.24 24.34 -9.77
CA LEU A 63 4.91 25.46 -10.65
C LEU A 63 3.75 26.31 -10.11
N THR A 64 2.72 25.69 -9.58
CA THR A 64 1.54 26.37 -9.03
C THR A 64 1.80 26.96 -7.64
N GLY A 65 2.82 26.47 -6.95
CA GLY A 65 3.12 26.81 -5.56
C GLY A 65 2.22 26.09 -4.54
N GLN A 66 1.53 25.06 -4.96
CA GLN A 66 0.69 24.24 -4.06
C GLN A 66 1.56 23.46 -3.09
N ALA A 67 2.68 22.90 -3.56
CA ALA A 67 3.66 22.21 -2.71
C ALA A 67 4.20 23.14 -1.59
N GLU A 68 4.53 24.41 -1.94
CA GLU A 68 4.98 25.40 -0.96
C GLU A 68 3.89 25.76 0.05
N GLN A 69 2.63 25.90 -0.39
CA GLN A 69 1.51 26.14 0.51
C GLN A 69 1.23 24.98 1.45
N LYS A 70 1.23 23.77 0.91
CA LYS A 70 1.05 22.56 1.72
C LYS A 70 2.15 22.46 2.78
N LEU A 71 3.40 22.71 2.39
CA LEU A 71 4.52 22.70 3.30
C LEU A 71 4.42 23.77 4.40
N LEU A 72 3.93 24.98 4.05
CA LEU A 72 3.67 26.01 5.05
C LEU A 72 2.56 25.61 6.02
N GLN A 73 1.50 24.98 5.55
CA GLN A 73 0.42 24.44 6.39
C GLN A 73 0.93 23.31 7.29
N ASP A 74 1.68 22.34 6.73
CA ASP A 74 2.27 21.24 7.51
C ASP A 74 3.19 21.77 8.64
N LEU A 75 3.94 22.85 8.39
CA LEU A 75 4.76 23.50 9.41
C LEU A 75 3.90 24.24 10.45
N GLU A 76 2.80 24.88 10.04
CA GLU A 76 1.89 25.53 10.96
C GLU A 76 1.26 24.52 11.94
N GLU A 77 0.85 23.38 11.43
CA GLU A 77 0.36 22.26 12.24
C GLU A 77 1.44 21.75 13.21
N ALA A 78 2.69 21.57 12.72
CA ALA A 78 3.81 21.12 13.55
C ALA A 78 4.13 22.09 14.70
N TYR A 79 4.02 23.41 14.49
CA TYR A 79 4.26 24.41 15.53
C TYR A 79 3.06 24.68 16.43
N ALA A 80 1.88 24.17 16.10
CA ALA A 80 0.71 24.16 16.97
C ALA A 80 0.75 23.03 18.02
N GLU A 81 1.68 22.10 17.92
CA GLU A 81 1.84 21.02 18.90
C GLU A 81 2.22 21.56 20.29
N PRO A 82 1.60 21.08 21.39
CA PRO A 82 1.87 21.57 22.74
C PRO A 82 3.33 21.54 23.16
N MET A 83 4.10 20.60 22.61
CA MET A 83 5.54 20.46 22.92
C MET A 83 6.40 21.60 22.36
N VAL A 84 5.95 22.25 21.29
CA VAL A 84 6.70 23.30 20.59
C VAL A 84 5.99 24.66 20.60
N GLU A 85 4.78 24.72 21.11
CA GLU A 85 3.95 25.96 21.19
C GLU A 85 4.69 27.12 21.90
N SER A 86 5.55 26.80 22.86
CA SER A 86 6.34 27.78 23.58
C SER A 86 7.49 28.40 22.75
N LEU A 87 7.81 27.84 21.58
CA LEU A 87 8.86 28.33 20.71
C LEU A 87 8.26 29.40 19.77
N PRO A 88 8.71 30.68 19.89
CA PRO A 88 8.20 31.72 19.02
C PRO A 88 8.66 31.47 17.57
N PHE A 89 7.73 31.22 16.68
CA PHE A 89 8.00 31.07 15.26
C PHE A 89 7.02 31.92 14.44
N GLN A 90 7.51 33.07 14.04
CA GLN A 90 6.68 34.05 13.34
C GLN A 90 6.27 33.59 11.94
N PRO A 91 5.10 33.99 11.42
CA PRO A 91 4.66 33.60 10.07
C PRO A 91 5.64 33.92 8.96
N ASP A 92 6.40 35.02 9.10
CA ASP A 92 7.41 35.42 8.11
C ASP A 92 8.64 34.54 8.18
N GLU A 93 9.06 34.08 9.35
CA GLU A 93 10.15 33.11 9.54
C GLU A 93 9.83 31.76 8.90
N ARG A 94 8.59 31.29 9.03
CA ARG A 94 8.10 30.08 8.36
C ARG A 94 8.23 30.17 6.85
N ARG A 95 7.78 31.29 6.26
CA ARG A 95 7.92 31.56 4.82
C ARG A 95 9.37 31.59 4.38
N GLN A 96 10.22 32.24 5.21
CA GLN A 96 11.64 32.33 4.94
C GLN A 96 12.32 30.93 5.02
N MET A 97 11.92 30.11 5.99
CA MET A 97 12.42 28.74 6.13
C MET A 97 12.06 27.90 4.90
N VAL A 98 10.81 27.92 4.44
CA VAL A 98 10.38 27.19 3.24
C VAL A 98 11.10 27.67 1.98
N ALA A 99 11.36 28.98 1.88
CA ALA A 99 12.03 29.57 0.72
C ALA A 99 13.54 29.31 0.70
N GLN A 100 14.22 29.39 1.85
CA GLN A 100 15.68 29.28 1.94
C GLN A 100 16.16 27.87 2.26
N TYR A 101 15.37 27.10 3.03
CA TYR A 101 15.73 25.76 3.52
C TYR A 101 14.62 24.75 3.26
N PRO A 102 14.18 24.53 2.01
CA PRO A 102 13.04 23.67 1.70
C PRO A 102 13.23 22.23 2.16
N ALA A 103 14.46 21.70 2.09
CA ALA A 103 14.76 20.35 2.57
C ALA A 103 14.56 20.20 4.08
N SER A 104 14.97 21.21 4.88
CA SER A 104 14.76 21.20 6.34
C SER A 104 13.29 21.33 6.69
N ALA A 105 12.55 22.18 5.98
CA ALA A 105 11.11 22.33 6.12
C ALA A 105 10.36 21.01 5.82
N GLN A 106 10.74 20.33 4.73
CA GLN A 106 10.18 19.03 4.38
C GLN A 106 10.51 17.95 5.42
N ALA A 107 11.75 17.94 5.93
CA ALA A 107 12.16 16.98 6.98
C ALA A 107 11.32 17.19 8.25
N MET A 108 11.09 18.43 8.66
CA MET A 108 10.26 18.76 9.83
C MET A 108 8.80 18.34 9.63
N ALA A 109 8.22 18.63 8.47
CA ALA A 109 6.86 18.21 8.14
C ALA A 109 6.70 16.68 8.13
N ARG A 110 7.70 15.96 7.60
CA ARG A 110 7.70 14.49 7.65
C ARG A 110 7.86 13.94 9.07
N LEU A 111 8.72 14.54 9.88
CA LEU A 111 8.88 14.15 11.29
C LEU A 111 7.61 14.39 12.09
N HIS A 112 6.94 15.55 11.92
CA HIS A 112 5.69 15.85 12.59
C HIS A 112 4.61 14.84 12.19
N ARG A 113 4.48 14.51 10.90
CA ARG A 113 3.52 13.52 10.41
C ARG A 113 3.79 12.14 11.01
N ALA A 114 5.06 11.71 11.05
CA ALA A 114 5.44 10.45 11.68
C ALA A 114 5.16 10.44 13.20
N TYR A 115 5.37 11.56 13.87
CA TYR A 115 5.04 11.73 15.29
C TYR A 115 3.53 11.63 15.55
N THR A 116 2.69 12.39 14.83
CA THR A 116 1.23 12.35 14.99
C THR A 116 0.67 10.97 14.69
N GLU A 117 1.20 10.27 13.70
CA GLU A 117 0.84 8.88 13.40
C GLU A 117 1.24 7.93 14.52
N ALA A 118 2.43 8.10 15.10
CA ALA A 118 2.89 7.29 16.21
C ALA A 118 2.03 7.50 17.47
N VAL A 119 1.67 8.75 17.77
CA VAL A 119 0.77 9.10 18.89
C VAL A 119 -0.62 8.50 18.66
N ALA A 120 -1.23 8.72 17.50
CA ALA A 120 -2.53 8.15 17.17
C ALA A 120 -2.55 6.62 17.26
N SER A 121 -1.46 5.97 16.82
CA SER A 121 -1.30 4.52 16.94
C SER A 121 -1.16 4.06 18.39
N ALA A 122 -0.45 4.82 19.23
CA ALA A 122 -0.32 4.55 20.66
C ALA A 122 -1.64 4.70 21.39
N ASP A 123 -2.39 5.76 21.10
CA ASP A 123 -3.71 6.02 21.70
C ASP A 123 -4.72 4.95 21.29
N ALA A 124 -4.80 4.60 20.02
CA ALA A 124 -5.66 3.53 19.54
C ALA A 124 -5.32 2.18 20.19
N PHE A 125 -4.04 1.94 20.48
CA PHE A 125 -3.61 0.75 21.19
C PHE A 125 -3.98 0.79 22.68
N ALA A 126 -3.81 1.94 23.34
CA ALA A 126 -4.21 2.13 24.74
C ALA A 126 -5.73 1.95 24.93
N ASP A 127 -6.52 2.50 24.01
CA ASP A 127 -7.98 2.37 24.03
C ASP A 127 -8.42 0.91 23.78
N ARG A 128 -7.74 0.22 22.87
CA ARG A 128 -8.00 -1.19 22.61
C ARG A 128 -7.68 -2.07 23.82
N LEU A 129 -6.57 -1.77 24.51
CA LEU A 129 -6.23 -2.48 25.75
C LEU A 129 -7.23 -2.21 26.88
N ARG A 130 -7.73 -0.97 26.98
CA ARG A 130 -8.75 -0.62 27.99
C ARG A 130 -10.12 -1.23 27.69
N SER A 131 -10.44 -1.40 26.42
CA SER A 131 -11.75 -1.88 25.94
C SER A 131 -11.76 -3.39 25.66
N ASP A 132 -10.63 -4.09 25.84
CA ASP A 132 -10.52 -5.52 25.55
C ASP A 132 -11.12 -6.37 26.66
N PRO A 133 -12.32 -6.97 26.44
CA PRO A 133 -12.99 -7.76 27.45
C PRO A 133 -12.18 -9.01 27.85
N LEU A 134 -11.44 -9.59 26.88
CA LEU A 134 -10.63 -10.79 27.11
C LEU A 134 -9.45 -10.47 28.03
N LEU A 135 -8.76 -9.36 27.77
CA LEU A 135 -7.66 -8.91 28.61
C LEU A 135 -8.14 -8.64 30.06
N SER A 136 -9.26 -7.94 30.22
CA SER A 136 -9.88 -7.70 31.51
C SER A 136 -10.22 -9.00 32.23
N GLN A 137 -10.80 -9.97 31.52
CA GLN A 137 -11.14 -11.27 32.08
C GLN A 137 -9.89 -12.07 32.50
N LEU A 138 -8.84 -12.10 31.67
CA LEU A 138 -7.59 -12.79 31.98
C LEU A 138 -6.88 -12.18 33.19
N LEU A 139 -6.84 -10.85 33.29
CA LEU A 139 -6.30 -10.14 34.47
C LEU A 139 -7.10 -10.44 35.73
N HIS A 140 -8.43 -10.50 35.64
CA HIS A 140 -9.28 -10.87 36.77
C HIS A 140 -9.01 -12.31 37.23
N GLN A 141 -8.81 -13.26 36.31
CA GLN A 141 -8.44 -14.62 36.62
C GLN A 141 -7.08 -14.71 37.30
N VAL A 142 -6.09 -13.90 36.86
CA VAL A 142 -4.78 -13.84 37.54
C VAL A 142 -4.95 -13.35 38.98
N LEU A 143 -5.66 -12.24 39.20
CA LEU A 143 -5.87 -11.69 40.53
C LEU A 143 -6.60 -12.69 41.45
N SER A 144 -7.64 -13.34 40.96
CA SER A 144 -8.39 -14.36 41.71
C SER A 144 -7.53 -15.56 42.07
N GLY A 145 -6.73 -16.06 41.11
CA GLY A 145 -5.83 -17.20 41.38
C GLY A 145 -4.72 -16.87 42.38
N VAL A 146 -4.12 -15.65 42.25
CA VAL A 146 -3.11 -15.20 43.24
C VAL A 146 -3.72 -15.08 44.64
N THR A 147 -4.93 -14.53 44.76
CA THR A 147 -5.63 -14.40 46.03
C THR A 147 -5.93 -15.78 46.64
N ALA A 148 -6.38 -16.73 45.82
CA ALA A 148 -6.66 -18.09 46.29
C ALA A 148 -5.40 -18.82 46.76
N VAL A 149 -4.29 -18.68 46.03
CA VAL A 149 -2.97 -19.25 46.42
C VAL A 149 -2.53 -18.61 47.74
N ARG A 150 -2.60 -17.30 47.84
CA ARG A 150 -2.20 -16.57 49.04
C ARG A 150 -3.03 -16.98 50.28
N SER A 151 -4.35 -16.95 50.15
CA SER A 151 -5.24 -17.33 51.26
C SER A 151 -5.00 -18.78 51.73
N SER A 152 -4.77 -19.70 50.78
CA SER A 152 -4.45 -21.11 51.14
C SER A 152 -3.09 -21.23 51.82
N ALA A 153 -2.10 -20.43 51.44
CA ALA A 153 -0.78 -20.38 52.05
C ALA A 153 -0.84 -19.75 53.46
N GLU A 154 -1.56 -18.64 53.63
CA GLU A 154 -1.77 -18.00 54.93
C GLU A 154 -2.45 -18.95 55.95
N ILE A 155 -3.47 -19.71 55.52
CA ILE A 155 -4.10 -20.72 56.37
C ILE A 155 -3.09 -21.81 56.80
N LEU A 156 -2.25 -22.28 55.88
CA LEU A 156 -1.23 -23.28 56.17
C LEU A 156 -0.14 -22.78 57.12
N GLU A 157 0.13 -21.48 57.14
CA GLU A 157 1.13 -20.85 58.02
C GLU A 157 0.56 -20.47 59.40
N GLU A 158 -0.68 -19.95 59.45
CA GLU A 158 -1.24 -19.38 60.68
C GLU A 158 -2.03 -20.39 61.54
N VAL A 159 -2.58 -21.46 60.93
CA VAL A 159 -3.39 -22.43 61.65
C VAL A 159 -2.53 -23.64 62.02
N ALA A 160 -2.14 -23.70 63.30
CA ALA A 160 -1.23 -24.75 63.82
C ALA A 160 -1.89 -26.14 63.94
N ASP A 161 -3.21 -26.20 64.09
CA ASP A 161 -3.97 -27.43 64.41
C ASP A 161 -4.71 -28.02 63.19
N LEU A 162 -4.26 -27.75 61.96
CA LEU A 162 -4.80 -28.38 60.75
C LEU A 162 -4.52 -29.88 60.76
N ASP A 163 -5.56 -30.69 60.51
CA ASP A 163 -5.37 -32.11 60.27
C ASP A 163 -4.66 -32.40 58.94
N GLU A 164 -4.17 -33.63 58.78
CA GLU A 164 -3.38 -34.06 57.64
C GLU A 164 -4.20 -33.96 56.32
N GLY A 165 -5.51 -34.25 56.36
CA GLY A 165 -6.42 -34.15 55.22
C GLY A 165 -6.71 -32.70 54.78
N GLU A 166 -6.89 -31.82 55.78
CA GLU A 166 -7.06 -30.39 55.54
C GLU A 166 -5.80 -29.77 54.93
N ARG A 167 -4.63 -30.12 55.44
CA ARG A 167 -3.34 -29.67 54.92
C ARG A 167 -3.13 -30.12 53.48
N ASP A 168 -3.41 -31.37 53.17
CA ASP A 168 -3.33 -31.90 51.81
C ASP A 168 -4.33 -31.20 50.87
N HIS A 169 -5.52 -30.85 51.37
CA HIS A 169 -6.51 -30.10 50.59
C HIS A 169 -6.00 -28.72 50.18
N PHE A 170 -5.42 -27.96 51.11
CA PHE A 170 -4.86 -26.62 50.78
C PHE A 170 -3.64 -26.71 49.87
N LEU A 171 -2.75 -27.67 50.07
CA LEU A 171 -1.62 -27.92 49.15
C LEU A 171 -2.08 -28.30 47.76
N ALA A 172 -3.09 -29.13 47.63
CA ALA A 172 -3.68 -29.51 46.38
C ALA A 172 -4.36 -28.28 45.67
N SER A 173 -4.99 -27.40 46.47
CA SER A 173 -5.58 -26.14 46.00
C SER A 173 -4.52 -25.21 45.42
N ILE A 174 -3.43 -24.97 46.17
CA ILE A 174 -2.29 -24.17 45.68
C ILE A 174 -1.74 -24.74 44.36
N GLY A 175 -1.57 -26.08 44.32
CA GLY A 175 -1.09 -26.74 43.09
C GLY A 175 -2.03 -26.59 41.89
N ARG A 176 -3.34 -26.62 42.09
CA ARG A 176 -4.33 -26.36 41.01
C ARG A 176 -4.27 -24.96 40.55
N GLU A 177 -4.34 -23.98 41.47
CA GLU A 177 -4.35 -22.55 41.12
C GLU A 177 -3.04 -22.11 40.45
N THR A 178 -1.88 -22.62 40.87
CA THR A 178 -0.60 -22.34 40.20
C THR A 178 -0.57 -22.86 38.76
N ARG A 179 -1.15 -24.04 38.50
CA ARG A 179 -1.29 -24.56 37.12
C ARG A 179 -2.23 -23.67 36.26
N ASN A 180 -3.36 -23.24 36.84
CA ASN A 180 -4.31 -22.33 36.20
C ASN A 180 -3.65 -21.00 35.86
N LEU A 181 -2.91 -20.39 36.80
CA LEU A 181 -2.15 -19.18 36.58
C LEU A 181 -1.14 -19.32 35.41
N GLY A 182 -0.46 -20.45 35.32
CA GLY A 182 0.44 -20.78 34.23
C GLY A 182 -0.27 -20.84 32.86
N ALA A 183 -1.50 -21.36 32.83
CA ALA A 183 -2.31 -21.39 31.61
C ALA A 183 -2.81 -19.98 31.20
N VAL A 184 -3.28 -19.20 32.19
CA VAL A 184 -3.72 -17.81 31.95
C VAL A 184 -2.56 -16.93 31.46
N ALA A 185 -1.35 -17.11 32.04
CA ALA A 185 -0.17 -16.37 31.58
C ALA A 185 0.20 -16.70 30.12
N ARG A 186 0.13 -17.98 29.71
CA ARG A 186 0.35 -18.35 28.29
C ARG A 186 -0.69 -17.74 27.37
N ASN A 187 -1.95 -17.71 27.77
CA ASN A 187 -3.02 -17.08 26.99
C ASN A 187 -2.80 -15.57 26.83
N LEU A 188 -2.35 -14.89 27.89
CA LEU A 188 -1.98 -13.47 27.84
C LEU A 188 -0.84 -13.22 26.85
N ILE A 189 0.22 -14.01 26.89
CA ILE A 189 1.35 -13.90 25.95
C ILE A 189 0.86 -14.09 24.51
N GLY A 190 0.08 -15.13 24.23
CA GLY A 190 -0.48 -15.39 22.90
C GLY A 190 -1.36 -14.23 22.40
N HIS A 191 -2.15 -13.63 23.31
CA HIS A 191 -2.97 -12.46 22.96
C HIS A 191 -2.11 -11.25 22.56
N PHE A 192 -1.05 -10.94 23.27
CA PHE A 192 -0.12 -9.87 22.94
C PHE A 192 0.70 -10.14 21.65
N GLU A 193 1.10 -11.38 21.41
CA GLU A 193 1.80 -11.77 20.19
C GLU A 193 0.91 -11.58 18.96
N ASN A 194 -0.36 -11.99 19.02
CA ASN A 194 -1.34 -11.77 17.96
C ASN A 194 -1.63 -10.28 17.72
N ALA A 195 -1.76 -9.48 18.78
CA ALA A 195 -1.93 -8.03 18.66
C ALA A 195 -0.70 -7.33 18.04
N SER A 196 0.50 -7.86 18.29
CA SER A 196 1.75 -7.36 17.70
C SER A 196 1.92 -7.77 16.24
N ALA A 197 1.42 -8.95 15.85
CA ALA A 197 1.40 -9.39 14.45
C ALA A 197 0.45 -8.52 13.61
N SER A 198 -0.73 -8.17 14.13
CA SER A 198 -1.67 -7.24 13.48
C SER A 198 -1.06 -5.86 13.25
N ARG A 199 -0.28 -5.31 14.20
CA ARG A 199 0.42 -4.02 14.03
C ARG A 199 1.47 -4.04 12.93
N ARG A 200 2.25 -5.10 12.85
CA ARG A 200 3.25 -5.27 11.77
C ARG A 200 2.59 -5.32 10.40
N SER A 201 1.41 -5.91 10.31
CA SER A 201 0.62 -5.95 9.08
C SER A 201 0.09 -4.57 8.67
N VAL A 202 -0.41 -3.76 9.61
CA VAL A 202 -0.90 -2.39 9.33
C VAL A 202 0.24 -1.47 8.91
N SER A 203 1.42 -1.57 9.54
CA SER A 203 2.61 -0.81 9.14
C SER A 203 3.08 -1.21 7.74
N ALA A 204 3.11 -2.51 7.44
CA ALA A 204 3.49 -3.01 6.12
C ALA A 204 2.54 -2.56 5.00
N ALA A 205 1.23 -2.52 5.26
CA ALA A 205 0.25 -2.01 4.29
C ALA A 205 0.48 -0.52 3.99
N ARG A 206 0.78 0.30 5.02
CA ARG A 206 1.12 1.71 4.83
C ARG A 206 2.37 1.93 3.98
N GLU A 207 3.43 1.16 4.22
CA GLU A 207 4.64 1.26 3.40
C GLU A 207 4.34 1.02 1.90
N ILE A 208 3.35 0.17 1.61
CA ILE A 208 2.92 -0.09 0.23
C ILE A 208 2.06 1.04 -0.31
N ASP A 209 1.13 1.55 0.49
CA ASP A 209 0.31 2.70 0.10
C ASP A 209 1.19 3.90 -0.24
N ASP A 210 2.22 4.17 0.59
CA ASP A 210 3.21 5.22 0.35
C ASP A 210 3.99 4.98 -0.96
N LEU A 211 4.42 3.75 -1.24
CA LEU A 211 5.07 3.38 -2.50
C LEU A 211 4.16 3.62 -3.71
N LEU A 212 2.89 3.20 -3.63
CA LEU A 212 1.92 3.40 -4.71
C LEU A 212 1.62 4.89 -4.95
N ILE A 213 1.55 5.68 -3.89
CA ILE A 213 1.36 7.14 -3.96
C ILE A 213 2.60 7.80 -4.58
N GLU A 214 3.81 7.45 -4.13
CA GLU A 214 5.07 7.99 -4.65
C GLU A 214 5.24 7.71 -6.15
N ARG A 215 4.90 6.51 -6.58
CA ARG A 215 4.92 6.09 -7.99
C ARG A 215 3.66 6.49 -8.77
N THR A 216 2.74 7.25 -8.17
CA THR A 216 1.44 7.63 -8.75
C THR A 216 0.63 6.43 -9.29
N ASN A 217 0.82 5.25 -8.69
CA ASN A 217 0.25 3.97 -9.11
C ASN A 217 0.53 3.61 -10.58
N TYR A 218 1.70 4.01 -11.11
CA TYR A 218 2.15 3.72 -12.47
C TYR A 218 3.62 3.24 -12.47
N PHE A 219 3.88 2.09 -13.10
CA PHE A 219 5.18 1.43 -13.13
C PHE A 219 5.60 1.19 -14.60
N PRO A 220 6.38 2.10 -15.21
CA PRO A 220 6.74 2.03 -16.62
C PRO A 220 7.43 0.72 -17.02
N ALA A 221 8.33 0.21 -16.18
CA ALA A 221 9.05 -1.03 -16.46
C ALA A 221 8.12 -2.26 -16.46
N LEU A 222 7.14 -2.29 -15.55
CA LEU A 222 6.13 -3.37 -15.52
C LEU A 222 5.16 -3.28 -16.70
N GLU A 223 4.79 -2.08 -17.14
CA GLU A 223 3.95 -1.90 -18.34
C GLU A 223 4.68 -2.40 -19.59
N ALA A 224 5.94 -2.03 -19.78
CA ALA A 224 6.75 -2.49 -20.91
C ALA A 224 6.95 -4.02 -20.88
N ALA A 225 7.21 -4.60 -19.72
CA ALA A 225 7.29 -6.03 -19.55
C ALA A 225 5.95 -6.72 -19.89
N ALA A 226 4.83 -6.17 -19.43
CA ALA A 226 3.49 -6.73 -19.67
C ALA A 226 3.16 -6.80 -21.17
N GLU A 227 3.53 -5.76 -21.93
CA GLU A 227 3.32 -5.75 -23.40
C GLU A 227 4.09 -6.90 -24.07
N GLY A 228 5.35 -7.10 -23.72
CA GLY A 228 6.17 -8.21 -24.25
C GLY A 228 5.63 -9.58 -23.87
N LEU A 229 5.30 -9.78 -22.60
CA LEU A 229 4.74 -11.02 -22.08
C LEU A 229 3.39 -11.37 -22.71
N ARG A 230 2.56 -10.35 -22.94
CA ARG A 230 1.29 -10.56 -23.63
C ARG A 230 1.50 -11.06 -25.06
N LEU A 231 2.44 -10.48 -25.83
CA LEU A 231 2.77 -10.95 -27.17
C LEU A 231 3.29 -12.39 -27.15
N ASP A 232 4.06 -12.78 -26.14
CA ASP A 232 4.52 -14.16 -25.99
C ASP A 232 3.36 -15.13 -25.75
N VAL A 233 2.41 -14.77 -24.92
CA VAL A 233 1.19 -15.56 -24.68
C VAL A 233 0.33 -15.62 -25.97
N GLU A 234 0.21 -14.53 -26.71
CA GLU A 234 -0.58 -14.45 -27.95
C GLU A 234 0.00 -15.30 -29.10
N ARG A 235 1.25 -15.78 -29.00
CA ARG A 235 1.80 -16.82 -29.92
C ARG A 235 1.08 -18.16 -29.80
N HIS A 236 0.42 -18.41 -28.67
CA HIS A 236 -0.34 -19.64 -28.43
C HIS A 236 -1.84 -19.49 -28.74
N GLY A 237 -2.29 -18.30 -29.17
CA GLY A 237 -3.68 -18.02 -29.51
C GLY A 237 -4.16 -16.67 -28.98
N ILE A 238 -5.46 -16.42 -29.04
CA ILE A 238 -6.06 -15.20 -28.48
C ILE A 238 -5.78 -15.15 -26.96
N PHE A 239 -5.37 -14.00 -26.44
CA PHE A 239 -5.08 -13.84 -25.02
C PHE A 239 -6.26 -14.25 -24.15
N GLY A 240 -6.05 -15.25 -23.33
CA GLY A 240 -7.06 -15.83 -22.45
C GLY A 240 -6.51 -17.00 -21.65
N PRO A 241 -7.36 -17.67 -20.84
CA PRO A 241 -6.90 -18.78 -20.01
C PRO A 241 -6.22 -19.90 -20.77
N GLU A 242 -6.69 -20.25 -21.97
CA GLU A 242 -6.15 -21.34 -22.78
C GLU A 242 -4.74 -21.05 -23.27
N SER A 243 -4.51 -19.86 -23.83
CA SER A 243 -3.18 -19.43 -24.29
C SER A 243 -2.21 -19.23 -23.12
N LEU A 244 -2.67 -18.77 -21.96
CA LEU A 244 -1.87 -18.68 -20.74
C LEU A 244 -1.46 -20.05 -20.21
N VAL A 245 -2.36 -21.04 -20.23
CA VAL A 245 -2.05 -22.43 -19.89
C VAL A 245 -0.97 -22.97 -20.82
N ALA A 246 -1.17 -22.84 -22.14
CA ALA A 246 -0.22 -23.31 -23.14
C ALA A 246 1.17 -22.65 -22.99
N ALA A 247 1.22 -21.34 -22.70
CA ALA A 247 2.45 -20.61 -22.43
C ALA A 247 3.16 -21.10 -21.14
N LEU A 248 2.41 -21.29 -20.05
CA LEU A 248 2.92 -21.82 -18.78
C LEU A 248 3.48 -23.24 -18.93
N GLU A 249 2.77 -24.10 -19.63
CA GLU A 249 3.21 -25.48 -19.89
C GLU A 249 4.46 -25.52 -20.76
N THR A 250 4.47 -24.75 -21.85
CA THR A 250 5.55 -24.78 -22.85
C THR A 250 6.83 -24.14 -22.33
N GLN A 251 6.74 -22.99 -21.65
CA GLN A 251 7.94 -22.23 -21.23
C GLN A 251 8.46 -22.66 -19.86
N PHE A 252 7.57 -23.04 -18.94
CA PHE A 252 7.95 -23.30 -17.54
C PHE A 252 7.62 -24.73 -17.07
N GLY A 253 7.01 -25.56 -17.91
CA GLY A 253 6.62 -26.91 -17.55
C GLY A 253 5.54 -26.96 -16.44
N VAL A 254 4.80 -25.86 -16.24
CA VAL A 254 3.79 -25.75 -15.17
C VAL A 254 2.50 -26.42 -15.62
N ARG A 255 2.05 -27.42 -14.87
CA ARG A 255 0.76 -28.09 -15.09
C ARG A 255 -0.37 -27.34 -14.38
N ILE A 256 -1.53 -27.26 -15.02
CA ILE A 256 -2.72 -26.61 -14.43
C ILE A 256 -3.73 -27.69 -14.03
N ALA A 257 -4.01 -27.76 -12.70
CA ALA A 257 -5.02 -28.64 -12.13
C ALA A 257 -6.25 -27.84 -11.73
N ILE A 258 -7.41 -28.17 -12.28
CA ILE A 258 -8.69 -27.49 -11.99
C ILE A 258 -9.62 -28.44 -11.27
N GLY A 259 -10.08 -28.04 -10.07
CA GLY A 259 -10.97 -28.85 -9.24
C GLY A 259 -10.22 -29.96 -8.46
N GLY A 260 -11.00 -30.73 -7.72
CA GLY A 260 -10.44 -31.72 -6.80
C GLY A 260 -9.68 -31.11 -5.61
N PRO A 261 -9.11 -31.96 -4.71
CA PRO A 261 -8.29 -31.48 -3.62
C PRO A 261 -6.96 -30.92 -4.15
N PRO A 262 -6.32 -29.97 -3.43
CA PRO A 262 -5.00 -29.48 -3.79
C PRO A 262 -3.97 -30.63 -3.76
N PRO A 263 -2.94 -30.61 -4.62
CA PRO A 263 -1.93 -31.68 -4.71
C PRO A 263 -1.14 -31.93 -3.43
N SER A 264 -1.09 -30.93 -2.54
CA SER A 264 -0.41 -30.99 -1.25
C SER A 264 -1.09 -30.04 -0.26
N GLY A 265 -1.12 -30.44 1.01
CA GLY A 265 -1.76 -29.67 2.08
C GLY A 265 -3.16 -30.18 2.44
N PRO A 266 -3.92 -29.47 3.29
CA PRO A 266 -5.25 -29.88 3.70
C PRO A 266 -6.24 -29.89 2.52
N ALA A 267 -7.11 -30.92 2.48
CA ALA A 267 -8.10 -31.11 1.40
C ALA A 267 -9.10 -29.95 1.32
N ASP A 268 -9.37 -29.28 2.42
CA ASP A 268 -10.28 -28.13 2.64
C ASP A 268 -9.51 -26.79 2.65
N PHE A 269 -8.50 -26.66 1.80
CA PHE A 269 -7.79 -25.38 1.65
C PHE A 269 -8.77 -24.24 1.31
N PRO A 270 -8.81 -23.18 2.14
CA PRO A 270 -9.82 -22.12 1.98
C PRO A 270 -9.58 -21.17 0.80
N GLY A 271 -8.44 -21.31 0.11
CA GLY A 271 -8.07 -20.48 -1.03
C GLY A 271 -8.63 -21.00 -2.35
N GLN A 272 -8.87 -20.08 -3.29
CA GLN A 272 -9.39 -20.42 -4.62
C GLN A 272 -8.31 -20.90 -5.59
N TYR A 273 -7.01 -20.67 -5.29
CA TYR A 273 -5.87 -21.04 -6.13
C TYR A 273 -4.60 -21.16 -5.30
N ARG A 274 -3.66 -21.98 -5.77
CA ARG A 274 -2.32 -22.11 -5.18
C ARG A 274 -1.32 -22.67 -6.20
N TYR A 275 -0.14 -22.08 -6.24
CA TYR A 275 1.00 -22.64 -6.97
C TYR A 275 1.90 -23.46 -6.04
N PHE A 276 2.31 -24.64 -6.51
CA PHE A 276 3.20 -25.60 -5.84
C PHE A 276 4.50 -25.72 -6.64
N PRO A 277 5.54 -24.95 -6.30
CA PRO A 277 6.77 -24.91 -7.08
C PRO A 277 7.45 -26.28 -7.19
N GLU A 278 7.46 -27.06 -6.11
CA GLU A 278 8.10 -28.38 -6.07
C GLU A 278 7.45 -29.39 -7.03
N LEU A 279 6.17 -29.19 -7.34
CA LEU A 279 5.39 -30.04 -8.25
C LEU A 279 5.21 -29.40 -9.61
N ALA A 280 5.74 -28.19 -9.83
CA ALA A 280 5.47 -27.34 -10.98
C ALA A 280 3.97 -27.36 -11.35
N THR A 281 3.08 -27.20 -10.36
CA THR A 281 1.64 -27.34 -10.55
C THR A 281 0.91 -26.15 -9.94
N MET A 282 0.06 -25.52 -10.75
CA MET A 282 -0.92 -24.52 -10.31
C MET A 282 -2.28 -25.20 -10.12
N TRP A 283 -2.77 -25.18 -8.91
CA TRP A 283 -4.12 -25.66 -8.57
C TRP A 283 -5.11 -24.50 -8.54
N LEU A 284 -6.26 -24.71 -9.17
CA LEU A 284 -7.40 -23.78 -9.20
C LEU A 284 -8.64 -24.51 -8.70
N GLN A 285 -9.38 -23.91 -7.78
CA GLN A 285 -10.67 -24.47 -7.34
C GLN A 285 -11.67 -24.53 -8.50
N GLY A 286 -12.42 -25.60 -8.59
CA GLY A 286 -13.37 -25.83 -9.72
C GLY A 286 -14.41 -24.73 -9.91
N ALA A 287 -14.86 -24.10 -8.82
CA ALA A 287 -15.84 -23.00 -8.82
C ALA A 287 -15.27 -21.61 -9.16
N THR A 288 -13.96 -21.48 -9.44
CA THR A 288 -13.37 -20.18 -9.80
C THR A 288 -13.94 -19.65 -11.11
N THR A 289 -14.23 -18.34 -11.13
CA THR A 289 -14.72 -17.66 -12.34
C THR A 289 -13.67 -17.59 -13.43
N LEU A 290 -14.08 -17.41 -14.68
CA LEU A 290 -13.16 -17.23 -15.81
C LEU A 290 -12.23 -16.04 -15.59
N ALA A 291 -12.75 -14.92 -15.09
CA ALA A 291 -11.99 -13.73 -14.74
C ALA A 291 -10.88 -14.01 -13.71
N THR A 292 -11.19 -14.77 -12.66
CA THR A 292 -10.22 -15.16 -11.65
C THR A 292 -9.15 -16.08 -12.23
N ARG A 293 -9.56 -17.07 -13.03
CA ARG A 293 -8.60 -17.99 -13.68
C ARG A 293 -7.64 -17.25 -14.59
N GLN A 294 -8.15 -16.43 -15.49
CA GLN A 294 -7.33 -15.62 -16.39
C GLN A 294 -6.32 -14.75 -15.63
N PHE A 295 -6.78 -14.05 -14.61
CA PHE A 295 -5.94 -13.16 -13.83
C PHE A 295 -4.85 -13.92 -13.06
N GLN A 296 -5.19 -15.04 -12.42
CA GLN A 296 -4.21 -15.81 -11.64
C GLN A 296 -3.19 -16.54 -12.52
N LEU A 297 -3.59 -17.00 -13.70
CA LEU A 297 -2.68 -17.56 -14.69
C LEU A 297 -1.74 -16.48 -15.24
N ALA A 298 -2.28 -15.29 -15.59
CA ALA A 298 -1.45 -14.16 -16.04
C ALA A 298 -0.47 -13.71 -14.94
N ARG A 299 -0.91 -13.71 -13.69
CA ARG A 299 -0.06 -13.39 -12.56
C ARG A 299 1.10 -14.39 -12.40
N LEU A 300 0.80 -15.68 -12.38
CA LEU A 300 1.84 -16.70 -12.27
C LEU A 300 2.82 -16.62 -13.46
N TYR A 301 2.30 -16.45 -14.69
CA TYR A 301 3.13 -16.30 -15.87
C TYR A 301 4.05 -15.07 -15.75
N GLY A 302 3.51 -13.92 -15.33
CA GLY A 302 4.29 -12.70 -15.14
C GLY A 302 5.34 -12.84 -14.03
N GLU A 303 5.01 -13.47 -12.89
CA GLU A 303 5.95 -13.72 -11.80
C GLU A 303 7.11 -14.64 -12.25
N LEU A 304 6.85 -15.65 -13.06
CA LEU A 304 7.89 -16.57 -13.58
C LEU A 304 8.73 -15.94 -14.70
N ALA A 305 8.12 -15.20 -15.62
CA ALA A 305 8.78 -14.66 -16.80
C ALA A 305 9.49 -13.32 -16.54
N ALA A 306 8.94 -12.47 -15.70
CA ALA A 306 9.44 -11.12 -15.42
C ALA A 306 9.67 -10.85 -13.91
N GLY A 307 9.93 -11.88 -13.13
CA GLY A 307 10.25 -11.74 -11.70
C GLY A 307 11.43 -10.80 -11.44
N SER A 308 12.42 -10.76 -12.31
CA SER A 308 13.57 -9.84 -12.21
C SER A 308 13.15 -8.35 -12.31
N VAL A 309 12.13 -8.04 -13.11
CA VAL A 309 11.61 -6.66 -13.23
C VAL A 309 10.89 -6.26 -11.95
N ILE A 310 10.12 -7.19 -11.35
CA ILE A 310 9.48 -6.96 -10.05
C ILE A 310 10.55 -6.74 -8.96
N GLU A 311 11.62 -7.55 -8.94
CA GLU A 311 12.71 -7.39 -7.97
C GLU A 311 13.48 -6.08 -8.16
N ALA A 312 13.65 -5.60 -9.39
CA ALA A 312 14.27 -4.30 -9.65
C ALA A 312 13.44 -3.15 -9.08
N GLU A 313 12.12 -3.16 -9.30
CA GLU A 313 11.20 -2.16 -8.71
C GLU A 313 11.21 -2.20 -7.17
N LEU A 314 11.24 -3.41 -6.58
CA LEU A 314 11.35 -3.58 -5.13
C LEU A 314 12.71 -3.09 -4.58
N GLY A 315 13.78 -3.24 -5.34
CA GLY A 315 15.12 -2.77 -4.96
C GLY A 315 15.22 -1.24 -4.92
N GLU A 316 14.44 -0.55 -5.75
CA GLU A 316 14.34 0.91 -5.75
C GLU A 316 13.40 1.43 -4.64
N ALA A 317 12.47 0.59 -4.17
CA ALA A 317 11.55 0.95 -3.12
C ALA A 317 12.23 0.87 -1.74
N ALA A 318 12.20 1.96 -0.98
CA ALA A 318 12.80 2.04 0.37
C ALA A 318 11.90 1.35 1.42
N LEU A 319 11.55 0.07 1.20
CA LEU A 319 10.71 -0.71 2.12
C LEU A 319 11.54 -1.23 3.28
N ALA A 320 11.15 -0.88 4.51
CA ALA A 320 11.92 -1.20 5.71
C ALA A 320 11.63 -2.60 6.26
N SER A 321 10.41 -3.13 6.06
CA SER A 321 10.01 -4.39 6.69
C SER A 321 9.95 -5.57 5.71
N PRO A 322 10.38 -6.79 6.14
CA PRO A 322 10.21 -8.00 5.32
C PRO A 322 8.73 -8.31 5.00
N ALA A 323 7.80 -7.85 5.82
CA ALA A 323 6.37 -7.98 5.59
C ALA A 323 5.92 -7.06 4.45
N ALA A 324 6.37 -5.79 4.44
CA ALA A 324 6.10 -4.86 3.35
C ALA A 324 6.67 -5.37 2.02
N LEU A 325 7.91 -5.88 2.00
CA LEU A 325 8.51 -6.48 0.81
C LEU A 325 7.66 -7.63 0.22
N ARG A 326 7.15 -8.52 1.08
CA ARG A 326 6.28 -9.63 0.61
C ARG A 326 4.96 -9.12 0.04
N LEU A 327 4.35 -8.13 0.68
CA LEU A 327 3.10 -7.53 0.23
C LEU A 327 3.31 -6.72 -1.06
N ALA A 328 4.39 -5.93 -1.15
CA ALA A 328 4.74 -5.16 -2.33
C ALA A 328 5.00 -6.07 -3.54
N ARG A 329 5.76 -7.16 -3.37
CA ARG A 329 5.95 -8.18 -4.42
C ARG A 329 4.61 -8.72 -4.92
N ARG A 330 3.67 -9.00 -4.01
CA ARG A 330 2.33 -9.46 -4.36
C ARG A 330 1.53 -8.38 -5.10
N ALA A 331 1.64 -7.11 -4.69
CA ALA A 331 0.97 -5.98 -5.34
C ALA A 331 1.53 -5.73 -6.75
N LEU A 332 2.86 -5.70 -6.92
CA LEU A 332 3.51 -5.53 -8.22
C LEU A 332 3.25 -6.71 -9.16
N GLY A 333 3.22 -7.95 -8.65
CA GLY A 333 2.81 -9.13 -9.43
C GLY A 333 1.35 -9.03 -9.90
N SER A 334 0.46 -8.50 -9.06
CA SER A 334 -0.94 -8.24 -9.45
C SER A 334 -1.06 -7.07 -10.44
N TYR A 335 -0.23 -6.02 -10.29
CA TYR A 335 -0.14 -4.93 -11.25
C TYR A 335 0.29 -5.44 -12.63
N LEU A 336 1.37 -6.22 -12.69
CA LEU A 336 1.87 -6.82 -13.92
C LEU A 336 0.81 -7.69 -14.61
N ALA A 337 0.11 -8.54 -13.84
CA ALA A 337 -1.01 -9.33 -14.35
C ALA A 337 -2.13 -8.45 -14.93
N GLY A 338 -2.50 -7.37 -14.22
CA GLY A 338 -3.46 -6.39 -14.68
C GLY A 338 -3.03 -5.72 -15.98
N ALA A 339 -1.75 -5.34 -16.11
CA ALA A 339 -1.20 -4.74 -17.32
C ALA A 339 -1.22 -5.73 -18.51
N MET A 340 -0.99 -7.03 -18.28
CA MET A 340 -1.12 -8.06 -19.30
C MET A 340 -2.56 -8.26 -19.75
N VAL A 341 -3.51 -8.34 -18.81
CA VAL A 341 -4.95 -8.53 -19.12
C VAL A 341 -5.52 -7.30 -19.82
N PHE A 342 -5.12 -6.10 -19.39
CA PHE A 342 -5.61 -4.83 -19.88
C PHE A 342 -4.45 -3.98 -20.45
N PRO A 343 -3.99 -4.22 -21.69
CA PRO A 343 -2.90 -3.46 -22.32
C PRO A 343 -3.21 -1.97 -22.31
N TYR A 344 -2.25 -1.14 -21.90
CA TYR A 344 -2.46 0.25 -21.53
C TYR A 344 -3.23 1.07 -22.57
N SER A 345 -2.66 1.27 -23.76
CA SER A 345 -3.24 2.16 -24.78
C SER A 345 -4.56 1.61 -25.33
N ARG A 346 -4.67 0.28 -25.47
CA ARG A 346 -5.91 -0.37 -25.92
C ARG A 346 -7.02 -0.23 -24.90
N PHE A 347 -6.70 -0.44 -23.61
CA PHE A 347 -7.69 -0.34 -22.54
C PHE A 347 -8.13 1.11 -22.33
N LEU A 348 -7.21 2.09 -22.37
CA LEU A 348 -7.53 3.50 -22.28
C LEU A 348 -8.46 3.92 -23.40
N GLY A 349 -8.12 3.62 -24.66
CA GLY A 349 -8.96 3.98 -25.81
C GLY A 349 -10.35 3.33 -25.77
N GLN A 350 -10.45 2.08 -25.26
CA GLN A 350 -11.73 1.42 -25.03
C GLN A 350 -12.54 2.12 -23.92
N ALA A 351 -11.89 2.46 -22.80
CA ALA A 351 -12.51 3.16 -21.68
C ALA A 351 -13.08 4.53 -22.12
N GLU A 352 -12.31 5.30 -22.87
CA GLU A 352 -12.76 6.59 -23.43
C GLU A 352 -13.95 6.40 -24.39
N THR A 353 -13.88 5.41 -25.27
CA THR A 353 -14.95 5.11 -26.25
C THR A 353 -16.24 4.70 -25.58
N THR A 354 -16.18 3.95 -24.48
CA THR A 354 -17.34 3.48 -23.72
C THR A 354 -17.80 4.46 -22.63
N GLY A 355 -17.15 5.64 -22.51
CA GLY A 355 -17.44 6.58 -21.44
C GLY A 355 -17.14 6.01 -20.05
N TYR A 356 -16.12 5.13 -19.95
CA TYR A 356 -15.70 4.44 -18.72
C TYR A 356 -16.79 3.53 -18.12
N ASP A 357 -17.64 2.96 -18.96
CA ASP A 357 -18.62 1.94 -18.54
C ASP A 357 -17.89 0.66 -18.11
N ILE A 358 -17.87 0.42 -16.80
CA ILE A 358 -17.16 -0.72 -16.20
C ILE A 358 -17.78 -2.05 -16.64
N ASP A 359 -19.08 -2.13 -16.81
CA ASP A 359 -19.77 -3.37 -17.22
C ASP A 359 -19.42 -3.76 -18.67
N GLN A 360 -19.30 -2.80 -19.57
CA GLN A 360 -18.82 -3.05 -20.93
C GLN A 360 -17.34 -3.46 -20.94
N LEU A 361 -16.49 -2.77 -20.17
CA LEU A 361 -15.08 -3.09 -20.08
C LEU A 361 -14.83 -4.51 -19.51
N ARG A 362 -15.55 -4.88 -18.44
CA ARG A 362 -15.40 -6.24 -17.85
C ARG A 362 -15.83 -7.34 -18.82
N GLN A 363 -16.85 -7.11 -19.65
CA GLN A 363 -17.27 -8.06 -20.67
C GLN A 363 -16.21 -8.19 -21.77
N THR A 364 -15.68 -7.06 -22.25
CA THR A 364 -14.65 -7.02 -23.30
C THR A 364 -13.38 -7.76 -22.91
N TYR A 365 -12.96 -7.68 -21.65
CA TYR A 365 -11.71 -8.27 -21.17
C TYR A 365 -11.91 -9.57 -20.35
N TYR A 366 -13.13 -10.07 -20.25
CA TYR A 366 -13.48 -11.22 -19.40
C TYR A 366 -12.98 -11.06 -17.97
N ALA A 367 -13.19 -9.89 -17.38
CA ALA A 367 -12.64 -9.48 -16.10
C ALA A 367 -13.72 -9.27 -15.03
N SER A 368 -13.31 -9.21 -13.76
CA SER A 368 -14.20 -8.81 -12.67
C SER A 368 -14.32 -7.28 -12.60
N TYR A 369 -15.39 -6.80 -11.93
CA TYR A 369 -15.58 -5.37 -11.65
C TYR A 369 -14.35 -4.77 -10.95
N GLU A 370 -13.86 -5.45 -9.92
CA GLU A 370 -12.70 -5.04 -9.13
C GLU A 370 -11.42 -4.93 -9.98
N GLN A 371 -11.17 -5.91 -10.87
CA GLN A 371 -10.00 -5.88 -11.75
C GLN A 371 -10.03 -4.68 -12.71
N VAL A 372 -11.20 -4.37 -13.28
CA VAL A 372 -11.39 -3.19 -14.15
C VAL A 372 -11.19 -1.90 -13.33
N ALA A 373 -11.79 -1.80 -12.14
CA ALA A 373 -11.65 -0.63 -11.27
C ALA A 373 -10.18 -0.37 -10.89
N HIS A 374 -9.45 -1.41 -10.48
CA HIS A 374 -8.00 -1.29 -10.21
C HIS A 374 -7.21 -0.84 -11.44
N ARG A 375 -7.55 -1.35 -12.64
CA ARG A 375 -6.88 -0.91 -13.86
C ARG A 375 -7.15 0.55 -14.19
N LEU A 376 -8.38 1.02 -14.03
CA LEU A 376 -8.74 2.43 -14.23
C LEU A 376 -7.96 3.37 -13.31
N VAL A 377 -7.74 2.98 -12.05
CA VAL A 377 -6.92 3.76 -11.10
C VAL A 377 -5.44 3.83 -11.51
N SER A 378 -4.93 2.82 -12.24
CA SER A 378 -3.53 2.76 -12.69
C SER A 378 -3.28 3.41 -14.06
N LEU A 379 -4.27 4.03 -14.70
CA LEU A 379 -4.11 4.78 -15.95
C LEU A 379 -3.49 6.16 -15.69
N ARG A 380 -2.19 6.16 -15.35
CA ARG A 380 -1.43 7.34 -14.92
C ARG A 380 -0.15 7.57 -15.76
N ARG A 381 -0.07 7.02 -16.97
CA ARG A 381 1.06 7.26 -17.87
C ARG A 381 1.12 8.75 -18.22
N PRO A 382 2.25 9.44 -18.00
CA PRO A 382 2.38 10.85 -18.31
C PRO A 382 2.03 11.17 -19.77
N GLY A 383 1.06 12.05 -19.97
CA GLY A 383 0.57 12.46 -21.30
C GLY A 383 -0.50 11.54 -21.93
N GLU A 384 -0.82 10.43 -21.30
CA GLU A 384 -1.88 9.49 -21.69
C GLU A 384 -2.68 9.05 -20.43
N GLU A 385 -2.96 9.98 -19.53
CA GLU A 385 -3.72 9.69 -18.32
C GLU A 385 -5.21 9.50 -18.63
N GLY A 386 -5.81 8.50 -17.98
CA GLY A 386 -7.25 8.36 -17.93
C GLY A 386 -7.92 9.37 -16.99
N VAL A 387 -9.25 9.33 -16.91
CA VAL A 387 -10.00 10.05 -15.88
C VAL A 387 -9.50 9.63 -14.49
N PRO A 388 -9.23 10.56 -13.57
CA PRO A 388 -8.78 10.21 -12.22
C PRO A 388 -9.90 9.55 -11.41
N PHE A 389 -9.75 8.25 -11.14
CA PHE A 389 -10.65 7.47 -10.29
C PHE A 389 -10.00 7.21 -8.94
N GLY A 390 -10.83 7.19 -7.89
CA GLY A 390 -10.53 6.55 -6.62
C GLY A 390 -11.34 5.27 -6.48
N PHE A 391 -10.75 4.21 -5.95
CA PHE A 391 -11.42 2.94 -5.67
C PHE A 391 -11.39 2.67 -4.17
N LEU A 392 -12.57 2.48 -3.58
CA LEU A 392 -12.75 2.10 -2.18
C LEU A 392 -13.53 0.80 -2.10
N ARG A 393 -12.97 -0.18 -1.41
CA ARG A 393 -13.66 -1.44 -1.08
C ARG A 393 -14.05 -1.43 0.39
N SER A 394 -15.31 -1.68 0.69
CA SER A 394 -15.81 -1.93 2.05
C SER A 394 -16.37 -3.34 2.12
N ASP A 395 -15.89 -4.14 3.06
CA ASP A 395 -16.53 -5.41 3.38
C ASP A 395 -17.62 -5.15 4.43
N PRO A 396 -18.83 -5.70 4.28
CA PRO A 396 -19.84 -5.61 5.33
C PRO A 396 -19.31 -6.36 6.57
N ALA A 397 -19.39 -5.71 7.74
CA ALA A 397 -18.96 -6.25 9.02
C ALA A 397 -19.82 -7.44 9.46
#